data_d3adada065dbcfc201f6996c1619f1cb
#
_entry.id   d3adada065dbcfc201f6996c1619f1cb
#
_cell.length_a   1.000
_cell.length_b   1.000
_cell.length_c   1.000
_cell.angle_alpha   90.00
_cell.angle_beta   90.00
_cell.angle_gamma   90.00
#
_symmetry.space_group_name_H-M   'P 1'
#
loop_
_entity.id
_entity.type
_entity.pdbx_description
1 polymer ?
#
loop_
_entity_poly.entity_id
_entity_poly.type
_entity_poly.pdbx_seq_one_letter_code
_entity_poly.pdbx_strand_id
1 'polypeptide(L)'
;HMMLLLNWQNIAIRDHYITSGEASALDKDVSPRPETWDFIINDFKAAADKLPQRWDNDNLGRATSGAAYAYMGWAWLTRAYEETANQQQNFANAVAAFNKVKGYELVSDFADMFNGTLKNSKESIFEQQYSFSDANGALYRTQLHRWIGCSELKGWDEILPSQQLMDEYKKEGQISTKGD
;
A
#
# COMPACT_ATOMS: atom_id res chain seq x y z
N HIS A 1 -11.47 -4.34 -0.67
CA HIS A 1 -11.67 -5.61 0.05
C HIS A 1 -10.43 -6.03 0.86
N MET A 2 -9.20 -5.97 0.30
CA MET A 2 -7.98 -6.41 1.00
C MET A 2 -7.81 -5.73 2.37
N MET A 3 -7.87 -4.41 2.45
CA MET A 3 -7.74 -3.68 3.73
C MET A 3 -8.85 -4.03 4.72
N LEU A 4 -10.04 -4.29 4.24
CA LEU A 4 -11.13 -4.78 5.10
C LEU A 4 -10.81 -6.18 5.65
N LEU A 5 -10.38 -7.11 4.79
CA LEU A 5 -10.06 -8.48 5.20
C LEU A 5 -8.88 -8.55 6.18
N LEU A 6 -7.90 -7.63 6.07
CA LEU A 6 -6.77 -7.55 7.01
C LEU A 6 -7.17 -7.06 8.40
N ASN A 7 -8.26 -6.29 8.51
CA ASN A 7 -8.72 -5.73 9.78
C ASN A 7 -9.89 -6.51 10.39
N TRP A 8 -10.66 -7.26 9.60
CA TRP A 8 -11.81 -8.05 10.07
C TRP A 8 -11.66 -9.49 9.59
N GLN A 9 -12.16 -10.42 10.37
CA GLN A 9 -12.01 -11.84 10.11
C GLN A 9 -12.68 -12.28 8.81
N ASN A 10 -13.93 -11.87 8.60
CA ASN A 10 -14.71 -12.12 7.38
C ASN A 10 -15.40 -10.84 6.96
N ILE A 11 -15.57 -10.65 5.67
CA ILE A 11 -16.21 -9.47 5.09
C ILE A 11 -17.22 -9.86 4.01
N ALA A 12 -18.20 -9.02 3.77
CA ALA A 12 -19.09 -9.17 2.63
C ALA A 12 -18.37 -8.73 1.35
N ILE A 13 -18.32 -9.59 0.35
CA ILE A 13 -17.80 -9.24 -0.97
C ILE A 13 -18.81 -8.35 -1.68
N ARG A 14 -18.41 -7.14 -2.06
CA ARG A 14 -19.18 -6.18 -2.85
C ARG A 14 -18.51 -6.03 -4.21
N ASP A 15 -19.09 -6.62 -5.23
CA ASP A 15 -18.55 -6.71 -6.58
C ASP A 15 -19.12 -5.66 -7.55
N HIS A 16 -20.13 -4.92 -7.11
CA HIS A 16 -20.72 -3.82 -7.86
C HIS A 16 -21.22 -2.69 -6.95
N TYR A 17 -21.45 -1.53 -7.54
CA TYR A 17 -22.05 -0.39 -6.85
C TYR A 17 -23.54 -0.65 -6.61
N ILE A 18 -23.99 -0.45 -5.37
CA ILE A 18 -25.38 -0.63 -4.96
C ILE A 18 -26.07 0.72 -5.02
N THR A 19 -27.13 0.82 -5.83
CA THR A 19 -27.96 2.02 -5.94
C THR A 19 -29.01 2.08 -4.83
N SER A 20 -29.60 3.26 -4.61
CA SER A 20 -30.65 3.44 -3.59
C SER A 20 -31.88 2.56 -3.82
N GLY A 21 -32.13 2.11 -5.06
CA GLY A 21 -33.23 1.18 -5.40
C GLY A 21 -32.96 -0.28 -5.03
N GLU A 22 -31.72 -0.61 -4.68
CA GLU A 22 -31.26 -1.97 -4.37
C GLU A 22 -30.93 -2.11 -2.87
N ALA A 23 -31.68 -1.43 -2.00
CA ALA A 23 -31.41 -1.40 -0.58
C ALA A 23 -31.33 -2.80 0.07
N SER A 24 -32.10 -3.78 -0.43
CA SER A 24 -32.04 -5.18 0.02
C SER A 24 -30.69 -5.86 -0.28
N ALA A 25 -29.95 -5.38 -1.27
CA ALA A 25 -28.61 -5.88 -1.59
C ALA A 25 -27.55 -5.42 -0.58
N LEU A 26 -27.87 -4.46 0.28
CA LEU A 26 -27.02 -4.05 1.39
C LEU A 26 -26.94 -5.13 2.49
N ASP A 27 -28.01 -5.89 2.66
CA ASP A 27 -28.09 -7.00 3.62
C ASP A 27 -27.49 -8.26 3.00
N LYS A 28 -26.15 -8.29 2.95
CA LYS A 28 -25.37 -9.39 2.40
C LYS A 28 -24.51 -10.01 3.48
N ASP A 29 -24.61 -11.33 3.62
CA ASP A 29 -23.78 -12.09 4.54
C ASP A 29 -22.28 -11.93 4.24
N VAL A 30 -21.47 -12.16 5.25
CA VAL A 30 -20.02 -12.21 5.12
C VAL A 30 -19.62 -13.46 4.36
N SER A 31 -18.65 -13.32 3.47
CA SER A 31 -18.08 -14.43 2.71
C SER A 31 -17.00 -15.16 3.52
N PRO A 32 -16.82 -16.47 3.31
CA PRO A 32 -15.69 -17.20 3.87
C PRO A 32 -14.35 -16.57 3.49
N ARG A 33 -13.39 -16.57 4.43
CA ARG A 33 -12.09 -15.94 4.22
C ARG A 33 -11.33 -16.46 2.99
N PRO A 34 -11.28 -17.76 2.68
CA PRO A 34 -10.63 -18.25 1.46
C PRO A 34 -11.27 -17.73 0.17
N GLU A 35 -12.60 -17.65 0.11
CA GLU A 35 -13.35 -17.10 -1.03
C GLU A 35 -13.03 -15.60 -1.20
N THR A 36 -12.92 -14.89 -0.11
CA THR A 36 -12.55 -13.46 -0.15
C THR A 36 -11.12 -13.27 -0.66
N TRP A 37 -10.17 -14.13 -0.29
CA TRP A 37 -8.83 -14.11 -0.86
C TRP A 37 -8.84 -14.39 -2.37
N ASP A 38 -9.60 -15.36 -2.82
CA ASP A 38 -9.75 -15.65 -4.26
C ASP A 38 -10.29 -14.45 -5.01
N PHE A 39 -11.32 -13.79 -4.48
CA PHE A 39 -11.88 -12.57 -5.05
C PHE A 39 -10.84 -11.45 -5.16
N ILE A 40 -10.13 -11.14 -4.08
CA ILE A 40 -9.09 -10.10 -4.04
C ILE A 40 -7.97 -10.37 -5.05
N ILE A 41 -7.48 -11.61 -5.10
CA ILE A 41 -6.39 -12.01 -6.00
C ILE A 41 -6.82 -11.93 -7.45
N ASN A 42 -8.06 -12.34 -7.76
CA ASN A 42 -8.61 -12.25 -9.10
C ASN A 42 -8.80 -10.79 -9.55
N ASP A 43 -9.21 -9.89 -8.65
CA ASP A 43 -9.29 -8.45 -8.92
C ASP A 43 -7.91 -7.87 -9.26
N PHE A 44 -6.88 -8.18 -8.48
CA PHE A 44 -5.52 -7.73 -8.77
C PHE A 44 -4.99 -8.33 -10.07
N LYS A 45 -5.31 -9.59 -10.36
CA LYS A 45 -4.93 -10.22 -11.63
C LYS A 45 -5.60 -9.51 -12.82
N ALA A 46 -6.90 -9.27 -12.75
CA ALA A 46 -7.63 -8.56 -13.78
C ALA A 46 -7.12 -7.12 -14.00
N ALA A 47 -6.73 -6.45 -12.91
CA ALA A 47 -6.11 -5.14 -12.96
C ALA A 47 -4.72 -5.21 -13.63
N ALA A 48 -3.87 -6.16 -13.24
CA ALA A 48 -2.54 -6.34 -13.82
C ALA A 48 -2.56 -6.63 -15.32
N ASP A 49 -3.58 -7.38 -15.78
CA ASP A 49 -3.75 -7.72 -17.20
C ASP A 49 -4.23 -6.53 -18.06
N LYS A 50 -4.87 -5.52 -17.45
CA LYS A 50 -5.50 -4.39 -18.16
C LYS A 50 -4.77 -3.06 -18.01
N LEU A 51 -4.04 -2.87 -16.90
CA LEU A 51 -3.36 -1.62 -16.63
C LEU A 51 -2.04 -1.52 -17.40
N PRO A 52 -1.62 -0.32 -17.82
CA PRO A 52 -0.32 -0.11 -18.44
C PRO A 52 0.80 -0.27 -17.41
N GLN A 53 1.99 -0.56 -17.90
CA GLN A 53 3.19 -0.62 -17.04
C GLN A 53 3.56 0.77 -16.51
N ARG A 54 3.31 1.82 -17.27
CA ARG A 54 3.58 3.21 -16.91
C ARG A 54 2.53 4.12 -17.54
N TRP A 55 2.16 5.16 -16.82
CA TRP A 55 1.35 6.25 -17.32
C TRP A 55 2.24 7.41 -17.82
N ASP A 56 1.68 8.26 -18.67
CA ASP A 56 2.27 9.54 -19.03
C ASP A 56 2.26 10.53 -17.85
N ASN A 57 2.91 11.67 -18.03
CA ASN A 57 3.04 12.67 -16.96
C ASN A 57 1.72 13.27 -16.49
N ASP A 58 0.70 13.32 -17.36
CA ASP A 58 -0.62 13.86 -17.03
C ASP A 58 -1.45 12.90 -16.17
N ASN A 59 -1.03 11.64 -16.13
CA ASN A 59 -1.70 10.56 -15.41
C ASN A 59 -0.86 9.96 -14.27
N LEU A 60 0.14 10.69 -13.77
CA LEU A 60 0.92 10.25 -12.62
C LEU A 60 0.03 9.97 -11.39
N GLY A 61 0.40 8.97 -10.61
CA GLY A 61 -0.35 8.52 -9.43
C GLY A 61 -1.47 7.53 -9.72
N ARG A 62 -1.83 7.29 -11.00
CA ARG A 62 -2.76 6.21 -11.34
C ARG A 62 -2.10 4.84 -11.16
N ALA A 63 -2.92 3.85 -10.80
CA ALA A 63 -2.46 2.47 -10.63
C ALA A 63 -1.86 1.92 -11.94
N THR A 64 -0.80 1.14 -11.80
CA THR A 64 -0.08 0.47 -12.88
C THR A 64 -0.19 -1.04 -12.78
N SER A 65 0.17 -1.77 -13.83
CA SER A 65 0.27 -3.23 -13.76
C SER A 65 1.29 -3.68 -12.69
N GLY A 66 2.39 -2.93 -12.52
CA GLY A 66 3.37 -3.19 -11.46
C GLY A 66 2.78 -3.06 -10.06
N ALA A 67 1.96 -2.04 -9.81
CA ALA A 67 1.23 -1.89 -8.56
C ALA A 67 0.26 -3.07 -8.31
N ALA A 68 -0.49 -3.48 -9.35
CA ALA A 68 -1.40 -4.60 -9.24
C ALA A 68 -0.67 -5.92 -8.93
N TYR A 69 0.47 -6.19 -9.57
CA TYR A 69 1.30 -7.37 -9.25
C TYR A 69 1.91 -7.30 -7.86
N ALA A 70 2.36 -6.13 -7.39
CA ALA A 70 2.89 -5.97 -6.04
C ALA A 70 1.83 -6.25 -4.96
N TYR A 71 0.62 -5.71 -5.11
CA TYR A 71 -0.49 -6.01 -4.21
C TYR A 71 -0.97 -7.47 -4.30
N MET A 72 -0.96 -8.07 -5.50
CA MET A 72 -1.26 -9.49 -5.67
C MET A 72 -0.24 -10.38 -4.96
N GLY A 73 1.04 -10.03 -5.07
CA GLY A 73 2.12 -10.71 -4.34
C GLY A 73 1.95 -10.60 -2.82
N TRP A 74 1.60 -9.42 -2.33
CA TRP A 74 1.30 -9.22 -0.91
C TRP A 74 0.07 -10.03 -0.46
N ALA A 75 -0.99 -10.07 -1.26
CA ALA A 75 -2.17 -10.87 -0.96
C ALA A 75 -1.82 -12.37 -0.83
N TRP A 76 -1.05 -12.93 -1.78
CA TRP A 76 -0.56 -14.31 -1.73
C TRP A 76 0.35 -14.57 -0.53
N LEU A 77 1.25 -13.64 -0.22
CA LEU A 77 2.14 -13.75 0.93
C LEU A 77 1.36 -13.79 2.25
N THR A 78 0.38 -12.91 2.42
CA THR A 78 -0.47 -12.90 3.63
C THR A 78 -1.28 -14.19 3.74
N ARG A 79 -1.90 -14.61 2.64
CA ARG A 79 -2.65 -15.86 2.58
C ARG A 79 -1.80 -17.08 2.94
N ALA A 80 -0.51 -17.08 2.57
CA ALA A 80 0.40 -18.17 2.90
C ALA A 80 0.60 -18.35 4.41
N TYR A 81 0.59 -17.27 5.17
CA TYR A 81 0.67 -17.33 6.63
C TYR A 81 -0.65 -17.73 7.29
N GLU A 82 -1.76 -17.54 6.61
CA GLU A 82 -3.10 -17.90 7.13
C GLU A 82 -3.50 -19.34 6.78
N GLU A 83 -3.17 -19.80 5.58
CA GLU A 83 -3.56 -21.12 5.05
C GLU A 83 -2.37 -22.09 5.06
N THR A 84 -2.06 -22.65 6.22
CA THR A 84 -0.90 -23.54 6.40
C THR A 84 -0.93 -24.79 5.50
N ALA A 85 -2.11 -25.31 5.17
CA ALA A 85 -2.27 -26.44 4.26
C ALA A 85 -1.77 -26.17 2.83
N ASN A 86 -1.86 -24.90 2.38
CA ASN A 86 -1.46 -24.47 1.04
C ASN A 86 -0.25 -23.52 1.07
N GLN A 87 0.44 -23.42 2.20
CA GLN A 87 1.46 -22.42 2.47
C GLN A 87 2.55 -22.34 1.39
N GLN A 88 3.15 -23.47 1.04
CA GLN A 88 4.24 -23.52 0.06
C GLN A 88 3.78 -23.04 -1.33
N GLN A 89 2.57 -23.45 -1.75
CA GLN A 89 2.02 -23.00 -3.02
C GLN A 89 1.72 -21.50 -3.00
N ASN A 90 1.18 -20.98 -1.90
CA ASN A 90 0.88 -19.57 -1.76
C ASN A 90 2.16 -18.72 -1.73
N PHE A 91 3.25 -19.18 -1.11
CA PHE A 91 4.57 -18.52 -1.22
C PHE A 91 5.10 -18.53 -2.65
N ALA A 92 4.99 -19.65 -3.36
CA ALA A 92 5.40 -19.73 -4.76
C ALA A 92 4.60 -18.75 -5.65
N ASN A 93 3.30 -18.61 -5.41
CA ASN A 93 2.43 -17.67 -6.10
C ASN A 93 2.82 -16.20 -5.78
N ALA A 94 3.17 -15.90 -4.52
CA ALA A 94 3.65 -14.59 -4.11
C ALA A 94 4.95 -14.22 -4.86
N VAL A 95 5.93 -15.12 -4.89
CA VAL A 95 7.18 -14.94 -5.64
C VAL A 95 6.92 -14.73 -7.13
N ALA A 96 6.02 -15.53 -7.72
CA ALA A 96 5.66 -15.41 -9.13
C ALA A 96 5.02 -14.06 -9.45
N ALA A 97 4.20 -13.51 -8.54
CA ALA A 97 3.60 -12.19 -8.68
C ALA A 97 4.65 -11.07 -8.54
N PHE A 98 5.48 -11.10 -7.52
CA PHE A 98 6.55 -10.12 -7.33
C PHE A 98 7.55 -10.10 -8.49
N ASN A 99 7.87 -11.25 -9.06
CA ASN A 99 8.75 -11.35 -10.24
C ASN A 99 8.18 -10.67 -11.50
N LYS A 100 6.89 -10.34 -11.52
CA LYS A 100 6.25 -9.58 -12.61
C LYS A 100 6.30 -8.06 -12.40
N VAL A 101 6.71 -7.60 -11.23
CA VAL A 101 6.94 -6.18 -10.95
C VAL A 101 8.24 -5.78 -11.64
N LYS A 102 8.14 -5.06 -12.76
CA LYS A 102 9.27 -4.68 -13.62
C LYS A 102 9.31 -3.18 -13.86
N GLY A 103 10.52 -2.67 -14.18
CA GLY A 103 10.72 -1.26 -14.54
C GLY A 103 10.88 -0.35 -13.33
N TYR A 104 11.16 -0.91 -12.16
CA TYR A 104 11.47 -0.20 -10.93
C TYR A 104 12.90 -0.53 -10.49
N GLU A 105 13.56 0.44 -9.85
CA GLU A 105 14.94 0.30 -9.36
C GLU A 105 15.08 1.08 -8.07
N LEU A 106 15.91 0.57 -7.16
CA LEU A 106 16.25 1.31 -5.94
C LEU A 106 16.98 2.61 -6.30
N VAL A 107 16.71 3.68 -5.58
CA VAL A 107 17.47 4.93 -5.70
C VAL A 107 18.83 4.77 -5.00
N SER A 108 19.83 5.48 -5.50
CA SER A 108 21.21 5.37 -4.99
C SER A 108 21.41 5.98 -3.61
N ASP A 109 20.68 7.05 -3.31
CA ASP A 109 20.68 7.70 -2.01
C ASP A 109 19.28 7.66 -1.41
N PHE A 110 19.13 6.90 -0.33
CA PHE A 110 17.88 6.74 0.39
C PHE A 110 17.31 8.08 0.91
N ALA A 111 18.18 9.00 1.33
CA ALA A 111 17.76 10.31 1.84
C ALA A 111 17.02 11.16 0.80
N ASP A 112 17.31 10.98 -0.47
CA ASP A 112 16.68 11.74 -1.56
C ASP A 112 15.17 11.52 -1.68
N MET A 113 14.67 10.40 -1.19
CA MET A 113 13.22 10.12 -1.15
C MET A 113 12.49 10.95 -0.09
N PHE A 114 13.21 11.45 0.93
CA PHE A 114 12.60 12.13 2.09
C PHE A 114 12.90 13.63 2.13
N ASN A 115 13.93 14.09 1.44
CA ASN A 115 14.34 15.50 1.41
C ASN A 115 13.60 16.34 0.35
N GLY A 116 12.68 15.73 -0.41
CA GLY A 116 11.91 16.37 -1.48
C GLY A 116 12.63 16.48 -2.83
N THR A 117 13.84 15.93 -2.94
CA THR A 117 14.63 15.95 -4.19
C THR A 117 14.01 15.03 -5.24
N LEU A 118 13.60 13.83 -4.85
CA LEU A 118 13.00 12.84 -5.73
C LEU A 118 11.49 12.72 -5.48
N LYS A 119 10.70 13.10 -6.49
CA LYS A 119 9.25 12.86 -6.55
C LYS A 119 8.98 11.88 -7.66
N ASN A 120 8.03 10.96 -7.47
CA ASN A 120 7.71 9.92 -8.45
C ASN A 120 8.97 9.18 -8.92
N SER A 121 9.83 8.80 -7.97
CA SER A 121 11.12 8.18 -8.25
C SER A 121 10.95 6.83 -8.96
N LYS A 122 12.02 6.34 -9.56
CA LYS A 122 12.04 5.00 -10.19
C LYS A 122 11.86 3.85 -9.19
N GLU A 123 12.03 4.09 -7.90
CA GLU A 123 11.75 3.14 -6.82
C GLU A 123 10.25 3.06 -6.50
N SER A 124 9.50 4.15 -6.73
CA SER A 124 8.10 4.23 -6.39
C SER A 124 7.24 3.40 -7.33
N ILE A 125 6.57 2.37 -6.77
CA ILE A 125 5.66 1.49 -7.51
C ILE A 125 4.28 2.11 -7.61
N PHE A 126 3.80 2.71 -6.51
CA PHE A 126 2.50 3.36 -6.42
C PHE A 126 2.52 4.37 -5.29
N GLU A 127 2.21 5.62 -5.59
CA GLU A 127 2.18 6.69 -4.59
C GLU A 127 0.95 7.57 -4.76
N GLN A 128 0.37 7.97 -3.65
CA GLN A 128 -0.71 8.93 -3.65
C GLN A 128 -0.13 10.33 -3.83
N GLN A 129 -0.61 11.04 -4.86
CA GLN A 129 -0.13 12.37 -5.18
C GLN A 129 -0.74 13.40 -4.25
N TYR A 130 0.13 14.15 -3.57
CA TYR A 130 -0.22 15.29 -2.75
C TYR A 130 0.42 16.55 -3.29
N SER A 131 -0.29 17.66 -3.24
CA SER A 131 0.25 18.97 -3.60
C SER A 131 -0.08 20.00 -2.53
N PHE A 132 0.61 21.13 -2.57
CA PHE A 132 0.33 22.22 -1.65
C PHE A 132 -1.04 22.84 -1.91
N SER A 133 -1.33 23.12 -3.18
CA SER A 133 -2.64 23.60 -3.63
C SER A 133 -2.84 23.32 -5.12
N ASP A 134 -4.09 23.25 -5.56
CA ASP A 134 -4.45 23.31 -6.97
C ASP A 134 -4.58 24.73 -7.50
N ALA A 135 -4.95 24.88 -8.76
CA ALA A 135 -5.18 26.17 -9.41
C ALA A 135 -6.32 26.99 -8.76
N ASN A 136 -7.21 26.35 -8.00
CA ASN A 136 -8.33 26.96 -7.29
C ASN A 136 -8.01 27.23 -5.81
N GLY A 137 -6.77 26.97 -5.36
CA GLY A 137 -6.34 27.15 -3.98
C GLY A 137 -6.74 26.02 -3.03
N ALA A 138 -7.34 24.93 -3.52
CA ALA A 138 -7.62 23.77 -2.68
C ALA A 138 -6.34 23.08 -2.22
N LEU A 139 -6.29 22.68 -0.95
CA LEU A 139 -5.11 22.08 -0.34
C LEU A 139 -5.17 20.54 -0.45
N TYR A 140 -4.26 19.95 -1.20
CA TYR A 140 -4.11 18.49 -1.37
C TYR A 140 -2.87 17.97 -0.66
N ARG A 141 -2.65 18.39 0.58
CA ARG A 141 -1.51 18.00 1.41
C ARG A 141 -1.94 17.06 2.53
N THR A 142 -1.05 16.12 2.87
CA THR A 142 -1.21 15.33 4.08
C THR A 142 -0.86 16.14 5.33
N GLN A 143 -1.46 15.83 6.47
CA GLN A 143 -1.08 16.35 7.78
C GLN A 143 -0.18 15.38 8.57
N LEU A 144 0.28 14.31 7.94
CA LEU A 144 1.06 13.26 8.60
C LEU A 144 2.29 13.82 9.35
N HIS A 145 2.96 14.82 8.77
CA HIS A 145 4.08 15.52 9.42
C HIS A 145 3.74 16.14 10.76
N ARG A 146 2.47 16.58 10.96
CA ARG A 146 2.02 17.10 12.25
C ARG A 146 1.73 16.00 13.26
N TRP A 147 1.18 14.89 12.80
CA TRP A 147 0.86 13.76 13.67
C TRP A 147 2.11 13.06 14.21
N ILE A 148 3.20 13.00 13.41
CA ILE A 148 4.47 12.36 13.79
C ILE A 148 5.41 13.36 14.47
N GLY A 149 5.31 14.65 14.13
CA GLY A 149 6.21 15.67 14.65
C GLY A 149 6.01 15.92 16.13
N CYS A 150 7.12 16.15 16.85
CA CYS A 150 7.08 16.51 18.27
C CYS A 150 6.50 17.93 18.44
N SER A 151 5.93 18.19 19.61
CA SER A 151 5.29 19.47 19.96
C SER A 151 6.28 20.65 19.92
N GLU A 152 7.54 20.43 20.24
CA GLU A 152 8.62 21.43 20.14
C GLU A 152 8.83 21.93 18.72
N LEU A 153 8.57 21.08 17.71
CA LEU A 153 8.61 21.41 16.28
C LEU A 153 7.22 21.74 15.71
N LYS A 154 6.24 22.08 16.57
CA LYS A 154 4.85 22.38 16.21
C LYS A 154 4.08 21.17 15.62
N GLY A 155 4.51 19.97 15.97
CA GLY A 155 3.76 18.74 15.77
C GLY A 155 2.70 18.50 16.85
N TRP A 156 2.03 17.37 16.79
CA TRP A 156 0.92 17.02 17.70
C TRP A 156 1.22 15.84 18.62
N ASP A 157 2.36 15.19 18.47
CA ASP A 157 2.77 14.01 19.26
C ASP A 157 1.74 12.85 19.27
N GLU A 158 0.93 12.72 18.20
CA GLU A 158 -0.15 11.73 18.19
C GLU A 158 0.32 10.33 17.74
N ILE A 159 1.38 10.29 16.95
CA ILE A 159 1.97 9.03 16.48
C ILE A 159 3.41 8.97 16.96
N LEU A 160 3.63 8.16 17.97
CA LEU A 160 4.95 7.97 18.56
C LEU A 160 5.53 6.60 18.19
N PRO A 161 6.87 6.47 18.08
CA PRO A 161 7.49 5.17 17.89
C PRO A 161 7.24 4.28 19.10
N SER A 162 7.00 2.99 18.87
CA SER A 162 6.89 2.03 19.95
C SER A 162 8.25 1.81 20.64
N GLN A 163 8.21 1.43 21.92
CA GLN A 163 9.45 1.07 22.63
C GLN A 163 10.22 -0.04 21.90
N GLN A 164 9.51 -1.02 21.35
CA GLN A 164 10.12 -2.10 20.56
C GLN A 164 10.91 -1.55 19.37
N LEU A 165 10.34 -0.63 18.60
CA LEU A 165 11.03 0.00 17.47
C LEU A 165 12.29 0.74 17.93
N MET A 166 12.20 1.50 19.02
CA MET A 166 13.34 2.22 19.58
C MET A 166 14.46 1.26 20.06
N ASP A 167 14.08 0.13 20.62
CA ASP A 167 15.04 -0.86 21.09
C ASP A 167 15.73 -1.58 19.91
N GLU A 168 15.05 -1.81 18.80
CA GLU A 168 15.67 -2.34 17.59
C GLU A 168 16.68 -1.35 16.99
N TYR A 169 16.34 -0.06 16.89
CA TYR A 169 17.31 0.96 16.46
C TYR A 169 18.55 1.02 17.36
N LYS A 170 18.39 0.91 18.68
CA LYS A 170 19.54 0.89 19.61
C LYS A 170 20.45 -0.32 19.42
N LYS A 171 19.90 -1.47 18.99
CA LYS A 171 20.70 -2.68 18.71
C LYS A 171 21.63 -2.51 17.52
N GLU A 172 21.18 -1.79 16.49
CA GLU A 172 21.99 -1.54 15.29
C GLU A 172 23.14 -0.55 15.57
N GLY A 173 23.00 0.26 16.60
CA GLY A 173 23.96 1.31 16.92
C GLY A 173 23.89 2.48 15.93
N GLN A 174 24.71 3.49 16.16
CA GLN A 174 24.79 4.65 15.31
C GLN A 174 25.62 4.34 14.05
N ILE A 175 24.97 4.36 12.89
CA ILE A 175 25.63 4.06 11.61
C ILE A 175 26.12 5.34 10.92
N SER A 176 25.56 6.51 11.24
CA SER A 176 25.93 7.79 10.65
C SER A 176 26.76 8.65 11.61
N THR A 177 27.86 9.19 11.10
CA THR A 177 28.68 10.22 11.77
C THR A 177 28.27 11.64 11.40
N LYS A 178 27.27 11.80 10.53
CA LYS A 178 26.68 13.11 10.24
C LYS A 178 25.67 13.42 11.34
N GLY A 179 26.04 14.41 12.10
CA GLY A 179 25.39 14.94 13.30
C GLY A 179 23.89 14.70 13.41
N ASP A 180 23.61 14.43 14.52
CA ASP A 180 22.31 14.20 15.07
C ASP A 180 21.60 15.52 15.34
#